data_054ecb78ee3f4022d2cc1c5701bf216a
#
_entry.id   054ecb78ee3f4022d2cc1c5701bf216a
#
_cell.length_a   1.000
_cell.length_b   1.000
_cell.length_c   1.000
_cell.angle_alpha   90.00
_cell.angle_beta   90.00
_cell.angle_gamma   90.00
#
_symmetry.space_group_name_H-M   'P 1'
#
loop_
_entity.id
_entity.type
_entity.pdbx_description
1 polymer ?
#
loop_
_entity_poly.entity_id
_entity_poly.type
_entity_poly.pdbx_seq_one_letter_code
_entity_poly.pdbx_strand_id
1 'polypeptide(L)'
;MTGTDLSSHPVHRIAPVGDPYVLGRWHHDRATWKGYVFEARVFLKSLVQRNDTARFLMLGRPRSGTTLLYRLLNQIPDIHCDGEVLHHAVLDPRGFLNRLAGIKSNRAWGCKLITYQMFEVQRIPDHRAFLEGLVDDGFRLIHIRRRTWDQSLSLSVAQASDQYHIRDQGRAQIRHLSLDPGRFVDQIRWNLAMLDYETRLLADLPHMDVDYEANLKHPADHQPTVDRICNGLGLPSAPVAADLARTAEAHRIDNLSALQEAVCAAGLGHVLDDPTA
;
A
#
# COMPACT_ATOMS: atom_id res chain seq x y z
N MET A 1 -11.35 1.38 27.40
CA MET A 1 -10.78 0.48 26.40
C MET A 1 -9.29 0.79 26.34
N THR A 2 -8.44 -0.13 26.76
CA THR A 2 -6.97 0.06 26.77
C THR A 2 -6.48 0.00 25.33
N GLY A 3 -6.15 1.15 24.76
CA GLY A 3 -5.56 1.24 23.44
C GLY A 3 -4.29 0.37 23.40
N THR A 4 -4.15 -0.45 22.37
CA THR A 4 -2.96 -1.29 22.16
C THR A 4 -1.80 -0.33 21.89
N ASP A 5 -0.90 -0.17 22.86
CA ASP A 5 0.31 0.62 22.68
C ASP A 5 1.23 -0.09 21.69
N LEU A 6 1.31 0.45 20.48
CA LEU A 6 2.14 -0.06 19.40
C LEU A 6 3.53 0.62 19.34
N SER A 7 3.83 1.55 20.24
CA SER A 7 5.11 2.28 20.24
C SER A 7 6.33 1.37 20.45
N SER A 8 6.14 0.25 21.14
CA SER A 8 7.17 -0.77 21.39
C SER A 8 7.23 -1.87 20.33
N HIS A 9 6.38 -1.83 19.31
CA HIS A 9 6.30 -2.88 18.29
C HIS A 9 7.66 -3.07 17.57
N PRO A 10 8.10 -4.31 17.32
CA PRO A 10 9.39 -4.59 16.68
C PRO A 10 9.58 -3.89 15.32
N VAL A 11 8.51 -3.60 14.59
CA VAL A 11 8.57 -2.93 13.30
C VAL A 11 9.32 -1.58 13.33
N HIS A 12 9.28 -0.88 14.46
CA HIS A 12 10.00 0.39 14.65
C HIS A 12 11.52 0.22 14.75
N ARG A 13 12.00 -1.03 14.98
CA ARG A 13 13.42 -1.38 15.15
C ARG A 13 14.01 -2.14 13.97
N ILE A 14 13.16 -2.67 13.10
CA ILE A 14 13.58 -3.41 11.93
C ILE A 14 13.78 -2.41 10.81
N ALA A 15 15.06 -2.12 10.50
CA ALA A 15 15.36 -1.30 9.32
C ALA A 15 14.88 -2.05 8.06
N PRO A 16 14.11 -1.40 7.19
CA PRO A 16 13.75 -1.99 5.90
C PRO A 16 15.02 -2.30 5.12
N VAL A 17 15.08 -3.50 4.54
CA VAL A 17 16.28 -3.97 3.86
C VAL A 17 16.43 -3.24 2.53
N GLY A 18 17.46 -2.44 2.43
CA GLY A 18 18.20 -2.20 1.19
C GLY A 18 17.65 -1.20 0.18
N ASP A 19 16.52 -0.54 0.40
CA ASP A 19 16.00 0.44 -0.55
C ASP A 19 15.82 1.82 0.09
N PRO A 20 16.55 2.85 -0.40
CA PRO A 20 16.31 4.24 0.01
C PRO A 20 14.86 4.68 -0.18
N TYR A 21 14.15 4.06 -1.12
CA TYR A 21 12.74 4.28 -1.39
C TYR A 21 11.82 3.83 -0.25
N VAL A 22 12.15 2.69 0.37
CA VAL A 22 11.41 2.15 1.52
C VAL A 22 11.79 2.86 2.81
N LEU A 23 13.02 3.38 2.90
CA LEU A 23 13.53 4.05 4.11
C LEU A 23 12.97 5.45 4.35
N GLY A 24 12.17 6.00 3.45
CA GLY A 24 11.64 7.37 3.62
C GLY A 24 12.71 8.47 3.61
N ARG A 25 13.96 8.15 3.95
CA ARG A 25 15.08 9.11 4.02
C ARG A 25 15.26 9.87 2.72
N TRP A 26 15.14 9.17 1.61
CA TRP A 26 15.29 9.77 0.29
C TRP A 26 14.21 10.83 0.00
N HIS A 27 12.98 10.56 0.41
CA HIS A 27 11.85 11.47 0.23
C HIS A 27 11.89 12.62 1.21
N HIS A 28 12.29 12.34 2.43
CA HIS A 28 12.41 13.35 3.48
C HIS A 28 13.44 14.42 3.13
N ASP A 29 14.61 14.00 2.65
CA ASP A 29 15.72 14.92 2.38
C ASP A 29 15.55 15.69 1.06
N ARG A 30 14.87 15.12 0.06
CA ARG A 30 14.79 15.69 -1.29
C ARG A 30 13.50 16.42 -1.63
N ALA A 31 12.41 16.14 -0.94
CA ALA A 31 11.11 16.58 -1.40
C ALA A 31 10.21 17.22 -0.34
N THR A 32 10.69 17.43 0.86
CA THR A 32 9.90 18.00 1.97
C THR A 32 9.22 19.31 1.57
N TRP A 33 9.94 20.24 0.93
CA TRP A 33 9.39 21.51 0.48
C TRP A 33 8.27 21.33 -0.58
N LYS A 34 8.34 20.31 -1.43
CA LYS A 34 7.29 20.02 -2.42
C LYS A 34 6.00 19.58 -1.76
N GLY A 35 6.11 18.78 -0.69
CA GLY A 35 4.97 18.39 0.13
C GLY A 35 4.28 19.61 0.74
N TYR A 36 5.05 20.49 1.36
CA TYR A 36 4.50 21.70 1.98
C TYR A 36 3.87 22.67 0.97
N VAL A 37 4.49 22.85 -0.21
CA VAL A 37 3.89 23.65 -1.29
C VAL A 37 2.60 23.03 -1.78
N PHE A 38 2.55 21.70 -1.92
CA PHE A 38 1.34 21.01 -2.32
C PHE A 38 0.26 21.13 -1.26
N GLU A 39 0.58 20.93 0.01
CA GLU A 39 -0.33 21.12 1.13
C GLU A 39 -0.90 22.56 1.17
N ALA A 40 -0.06 23.56 1.01
CA ALA A 40 -0.50 24.96 0.96
C ALA A 40 -1.46 25.24 -0.19
N ARG A 41 -1.21 24.67 -1.38
CA ARG A 41 -2.14 24.79 -2.52
C ARG A 41 -3.48 24.12 -2.25
N VAL A 42 -3.47 22.93 -1.65
CA VAL A 42 -4.69 22.21 -1.26
C VAL A 42 -5.45 23.03 -0.22
N PHE A 43 -4.76 23.58 0.79
CA PHE A 43 -5.35 24.44 1.80
C PHE A 43 -6.05 25.67 1.17
N LEU A 44 -5.35 26.43 0.35
CA LEU A 44 -5.91 27.62 -0.31
C LEU A 44 -7.13 27.25 -1.18
N LYS A 45 -7.07 26.15 -1.94
CA LYS A 45 -8.19 25.69 -2.75
C LYS A 45 -9.39 25.27 -1.88
N SER A 46 -9.15 24.66 -0.74
CA SER A 46 -10.20 24.22 0.19
C SER A 46 -10.97 25.37 0.87
N LEU A 47 -10.45 26.59 0.84
CA LEU A 47 -11.17 27.77 1.35
C LEU A 47 -12.35 28.17 0.45
N VAL A 48 -12.27 27.86 -0.84
CA VAL A 48 -13.27 28.26 -1.85
C VAL A 48 -14.04 27.08 -2.44
N GLN A 49 -13.56 25.85 -2.25
CA GLN A 49 -14.20 24.65 -2.78
C GLN A 49 -14.33 23.59 -1.69
N ARG A 50 -15.58 23.19 -1.40
CA ARG A 50 -15.90 22.09 -0.49
C ARG A 50 -17.03 21.26 -1.09
N ASN A 51 -16.73 19.99 -1.35
CA ASN A 51 -17.67 19.01 -1.85
C ASN A 51 -17.92 17.93 -0.79
N ASP A 52 -19.13 17.44 -0.74
CA ASP A 52 -19.45 16.24 0.05
C ASP A 52 -19.10 15.02 -0.80
N THR A 53 -17.93 14.50 -0.56
CA THR A 53 -17.34 13.40 -1.32
C THR A 53 -17.14 12.22 -0.37
N ALA A 54 -17.65 11.04 -0.73
CA ALA A 54 -17.33 9.80 0.00
C ALA A 54 -15.80 9.57 -0.01
N ARG A 55 -15.26 9.10 1.09
CA ARG A 55 -13.80 9.04 1.30
C ARG A 55 -13.35 7.63 1.58
N PHE A 56 -12.22 7.22 1.00
CA PHE A 56 -11.61 5.95 1.33
C PHE A 56 -10.08 6.02 1.34
N LEU A 57 -9.48 5.16 2.14
CA LEU A 57 -8.02 5.04 2.25
C LEU A 57 -7.64 3.58 2.03
N MET A 58 -6.81 3.32 1.04
CA MET A 58 -6.22 2.01 0.81
C MET A 58 -4.92 1.91 1.59
N LEU A 59 -4.89 1.05 2.60
CA LEU A 59 -3.73 0.76 3.44
C LEU A 59 -3.12 -0.58 3.07
N GLY A 60 -1.81 -0.66 3.03
CA GLY A 60 -1.09 -1.91 2.83
C GLY A 60 0.40 -1.72 2.67
N ARG A 61 1.11 -2.83 2.67
CA ARG A 61 2.56 -2.87 2.48
C ARG A 61 2.94 -2.63 1.01
N PRO A 62 4.20 -2.27 0.71
CA PRO A 62 4.67 -2.22 -0.67
C PRO A 62 4.41 -3.56 -1.39
N ARG A 63 4.01 -3.53 -2.64
CA ARG A 63 3.73 -4.72 -3.48
C ARG A 63 2.56 -5.60 -3.03
N SER A 64 1.67 -5.12 -2.18
CA SER A 64 0.45 -5.83 -1.77
C SER A 64 -0.66 -5.82 -2.85
N GLY A 65 -0.52 -5.09 -3.96
CA GLY A 65 -1.55 -4.98 -5.00
C GLY A 65 -2.31 -3.65 -4.99
N THR A 66 -1.94 -2.71 -4.11
CA THR A 66 -2.57 -1.38 -4.01
C THR A 66 -2.61 -0.63 -5.35
N THR A 67 -1.57 -0.78 -6.19
CA THR A 67 -1.54 -0.12 -7.50
C THR A 67 -2.52 -0.74 -8.50
N LEU A 68 -2.73 -2.05 -8.47
CA LEU A 68 -3.73 -2.71 -9.30
C LEU A 68 -5.13 -2.25 -8.91
N LEU A 69 -5.46 -2.33 -7.61
CA LEU A 69 -6.76 -1.88 -7.11
C LEU A 69 -7.03 -0.40 -7.40
N TYR A 70 -6.03 0.46 -7.16
CA TYR A 70 -6.08 1.88 -7.52
C TYR A 70 -6.46 2.11 -8.98
N ARG A 71 -5.90 1.34 -9.91
CA ARG A 71 -6.18 1.49 -11.34
C ARG A 71 -7.55 0.95 -11.74
N LEU A 72 -8.00 -0.14 -11.10
CA LEU A 72 -9.36 -0.65 -11.29
C LEU A 72 -10.40 0.35 -10.82
N LEU A 73 -10.23 0.92 -9.62
CA LEU A 73 -11.17 1.91 -9.07
C LEU A 73 -11.22 3.21 -9.91
N ASN A 74 -10.12 3.63 -10.50
CA ASN A 74 -10.11 4.80 -11.40
C ASN A 74 -10.83 4.59 -12.75
N GLN A 75 -11.29 3.37 -13.06
CA GLN A 75 -12.15 3.12 -14.22
C GLN A 75 -13.63 3.37 -13.90
N ILE A 76 -13.97 3.50 -12.62
CA ILE A 76 -15.36 3.85 -12.20
C ILE A 76 -15.54 5.37 -12.35
N PRO A 77 -16.52 5.84 -13.13
CA PRO A 77 -16.67 7.27 -13.46
C PRO A 77 -16.82 8.19 -12.24
N ASP A 78 -17.49 7.70 -11.20
CA ASP A 78 -17.77 8.46 -9.98
C ASP A 78 -16.63 8.43 -8.95
N ILE A 79 -15.59 7.66 -9.19
CA ILE A 79 -14.44 7.50 -8.28
C ILE A 79 -13.22 8.21 -8.85
N HIS A 80 -12.55 8.99 -8.00
CA HIS A 80 -11.19 9.44 -8.26
C HIS A 80 -10.28 8.91 -7.15
N CYS A 81 -9.34 8.08 -7.52
CA CYS A 81 -8.34 7.57 -6.61
C CYS A 81 -6.98 8.15 -6.95
N ASP A 82 -6.39 8.88 -6.03
CA ASP A 82 -5.01 9.36 -6.15
C ASP A 82 -4.02 8.25 -5.73
N GLY A 83 -2.79 8.36 -6.17
CA GLY A 83 -1.71 7.47 -5.75
C GLY A 83 -1.31 7.69 -4.29
N GLU A 84 -0.01 7.72 -4.04
CA GLU A 84 0.59 7.90 -2.71
C GLU A 84 0.73 9.39 -2.38
N VAL A 85 -0.36 10.04 -2.01
CA VAL A 85 -0.37 11.49 -1.73
C VAL A 85 0.42 11.89 -0.48
N LEU A 86 0.65 10.93 0.42
CA LEU A 86 1.49 11.08 1.60
C LEU A 86 2.93 10.59 1.39
N HIS A 87 3.36 10.49 0.13
CA HIS A 87 4.73 10.16 -0.23
C HIS A 87 5.74 11.27 0.10
N HIS A 88 5.27 12.51 0.26
CA HIS A 88 6.03 13.65 0.78
C HIS A 88 5.46 14.09 2.11
N ALA A 89 6.32 14.48 3.03
CA ALA A 89 5.90 14.99 4.33
C ALA A 89 4.99 16.21 4.18
N VAL A 90 3.93 16.24 4.97
CA VAL A 90 3.01 17.37 5.13
C VAL A 90 2.90 17.73 6.61
N LEU A 91 2.45 18.94 6.93
CA LEU A 91 2.39 19.43 8.31
C LEU A 91 1.23 18.78 9.10
N ASP A 92 0.10 18.62 8.44
CA ASP A 92 -1.13 18.06 9.01
C ASP A 92 -1.69 16.96 8.10
N PRO A 93 -1.20 15.71 8.20
CA PRO A 93 -1.63 14.62 7.31
C PRO A 93 -3.13 14.36 7.31
N ARG A 94 -3.80 14.39 8.48
CA ARG A 94 -5.25 14.18 8.58
C ARG A 94 -6.02 15.31 7.91
N GLY A 95 -5.72 16.55 8.28
CA GLY A 95 -6.36 17.71 7.67
C GLY A 95 -6.05 17.86 6.19
N PHE A 96 -4.83 17.50 5.74
CA PHE A 96 -4.47 17.47 4.33
C PHE A 96 -5.35 16.50 3.53
N LEU A 97 -5.53 15.25 4.01
CA LEU A 97 -6.40 14.26 3.36
C LEU A 97 -7.86 14.74 3.30
N ASN A 98 -8.37 15.32 4.38
CA ASN A 98 -9.74 15.88 4.43
C ASN A 98 -9.93 17.02 3.43
N ARG A 99 -8.99 17.94 3.37
CA ARG A 99 -9.01 19.05 2.42
C ARG A 99 -8.91 18.56 0.98
N LEU A 100 -8.03 17.58 0.74
CA LEU A 100 -7.81 17.01 -0.60
C LEU A 100 -9.08 16.30 -1.09
N ALA A 101 -9.76 15.54 -0.24
CA ALA A 101 -11.07 14.95 -0.56
C ALA A 101 -12.11 16.04 -0.88
N GLY A 102 -12.22 17.06 -0.04
CA GLY A 102 -13.21 18.13 -0.18
C GLY A 102 -13.07 18.99 -1.44
N ILE A 103 -11.89 19.05 -2.06
CA ILE A 103 -11.71 19.81 -3.31
C ILE A 103 -11.94 18.98 -4.57
N LYS A 104 -12.31 17.70 -4.45
CA LYS A 104 -12.61 16.83 -5.60
C LYS A 104 -14.10 16.90 -5.94
N SER A 105 -14.41 16.87 -7.22
CA SER A 105 -15.79 16.92 -7.73
C SER A 105 -16.42 15.54 -7.93
N ASN A 106 -15.63 14.47 -7.79
CA ASN A 106 -16.13 13.10 -7.91
C ASN A 106 -17.01 12.73 -6.69
N ARG A 107 -17.91 11.78 -6.85
CA ARG A 107 -18.77 11.30 -5.76
C ARG A 107 -17.99 10.57 -4.69
N ALA A 108 -16.87 9.92 -5.05
CA ALA A 108 -15.90 9.37 -4.10
C ALA A 108 -14.47 9.75 -4.46
N TRP A 109 -13.69 9.95 -3.42
CA TRP A 109 -12.25 10.15 -3.50
C TRP A 109 -11.51 9.23 -2.54
N GLY A 110 -10.39 8.69 -2.99
CA GLY A 110 -9.49 7.94 -2.13
C GLY A 110 -8.04 8.04 -2.55
N CYS A 111 -7.17 7.47 -1.75
CA CYS A 111 -5.74 7.41 -2.03
C CYS A 111 -5.09 6.16 -1.43
N LYS A 112 -3.83 5.93 -1.82
CA LYS A 112 -3.01 4.88 -1.23
C LYS A 112 -2.18 5.45 -0.09
N LEU A 113 -2.13 4.71 1.02
CA LEU A 113 -1.19 4.89 2.11
C LEU A 113 -0.39 3.61 2.27
N ILE A 114 0.88 3.67 1.95
CA ILE A 114 1.79 2.56 2.24
C ILE A 114 2.19 2.68 3.70
N THR A 115 2.02 1.60 4.45
CA THR A 115 2.09 1.63 5.92
C THR A 115 3.34 2.29 6.48
N TYR A 116 4.51 2.05 5.87
CA TYR A 116 5.76 2.69 6.33
C TYR A 116 5.73 4.22 6.24
N GLN A 117 4.87 4.80 5.37
CA GLN A 117 4.80 6.26 5.22
C GLN A 117 4.33 6.96 6.50
N MET A 118 3.57 6.27 7.36
CA MET A 118 3.10 6.86 8.61
C MET A 118 4.23 7.17 9.58
N PHE A 119 5.28 6.35 9.63
CA PHE A 119 6.38 6.53 10.57
C PHE A 119 7.68 7.05 9.93
N GLU A 120 7.94 6.71 8.65
CA GLU A 120 9.17 7.11 7.98
C GLU A 120 9.05 8.47 7.28
N VAL A 121 7.87 8.78 6.72
CA VAL A 121 7.65 9.99 5.93
C VAL A 121 6.88 11.05 6.71
N GLN A 122 5.73 10.69 7.30
CA GLN A 122 4.80 11.65 7.91
C GLN A 122 5.08 11.91 9.39
N ARG A 123 5.87 11.06 10.05
CA ARG A 123 6.19 11.16 11.49
C ARG A 123 4.94 11.30 12.35
N ILE A 124 3.91 10.53 12.05
CA ILE A 124 2.67 10.49 12.83
C ILE A 124 2.97 9.84 14.17
N PRO A 125 2.80 10.53 15.30
CA PRO A 125 3.22 9.99 16.61
C PRO A 125 2.31 8.86 17.11
N ASP A 126 1.04 8.89 16.76
CA ASP A 126 0.05 7.87 17.11
C ASP A 126 -0.70 7.45 15.84
N HIS A 127 -0.29 6.32 15.26
CA HIS A 127 -0.88 5.80 14.02
C HIS A 127 -2.31 5.32 14.23
N ARG A 128 -2.63 4.79 15.43
CA ARG A 128 -3.98 4.34 15.74
C ARG A 128 -4.93 5.52 15.83
N ALA A 129 -4.60 6.55 16.60
CA ALA A 129 -5.41 7.78 16.70
C ALA A 129 -5.54 8.49 15.35
N PHE A 130 -4.52 8.42 14.49
CA PHE A 130 -4.59 8.95 13.12
C PHE A 130 -5.66 8.22 12.29
N LEU A 131 -5.67 6.88 12.30
CA LEU A 131 -6.66 6.11 11.53
C LEU A 131 -8.06 6.24 12.12
N GLU A 132 -8.20 6.21 13.45
CA GLU A 132 -9.47 6.48 14.15
C GLU A 132 -10.04 7.84 13.74
N GLY A 133 -9.19 8.87 13.76
CA GLY A 133 -9.59 10.19 13.33
C GLY A 133 -10.02 10.26 11.86
N LEU A 134 -9.40 9.51 10.97
CA LEU A 134 -9.86 9.42 9.58
C LEU A 134 -11.21 8.70 9.47
N VAL A 135 -11.43 7.64 10.25
CA VAL A 135 -12.73 6.95 10.30
C VAL A 135 -13.82 7.89 10.81
N ASP A 136 -13.54 8.66 11.87
CA ASP A 136 -14.47 9.68 12.40
C ASP A 136 -14.77 10.79 11.37
N ASP A 137 -13.79 11.12 10.52
CA ASP A 137 -13.95 12.05 9.39
C ASP A 137 -14.69 11.42 8.20
N GLY A 138 -15.17 10.18 8.31
CA GLY A 138 -15.95 9.48 7.29
C GLY A 138 -15.12 8.71 6.25
N PHE A 139 -13.83 8.50 6.48
CA PHE A 139 -13.03 7.61 5.62
C PHE A 139 -13.40 6.14 5.83
N ARG A 140 -13.57 5.41 4.74
CA ARG A 140 -13.64 3.95 4.74
C ARG A 140 -12.24 3.39 4.52
N LEU A 141 -11.77 2.57 5.44
CA LEU A 141 -10.47 1.93 5.32
C LEU A 141 -10.58 0.66 4.48
N ILE A 142 -9.64 0.47 3.57
CA ILE A 142 -9.50 -0.75 2.75
C ILE A 142 -8.10 -1.29 3.02
N HIS A 143 -8.02 -2.41 3.72
CA HIS A 143 -6.74 -3.06 4.02
C HIS A 143 -6.41 -4.09 2.96
N ILE A 144 -5.26 -3.94 2.29
CA ILE A 144 -4.84 -4.81 1.20
C ILE A 144 -3.70 -5.69 1.69
N ARG A 145 -3.98 -7.01 1.75
CA ARG A 145 -3.01 -8.03 2.17
C ARG A 145 -2.55 -8.84 0.97
N ARG A 146 -1.37 -9.41 1.11
CA ARG A 146 -0.79 -10.34 0.14
C ARG A 146 0.09 -11.34 0.88
N ARG A 147 0.20 -12.57 0.36
CA ARG A 147 1.10 -13.61 0.89
C ARG A 147 2.51 -13.05 1.03
N THR A 148 3.10 -13.21 2.21
CA THR A 148 4.40 -12.61 2.54
C THR A 148 5.52 -13.08 1.63
N TRP A 149 5.54 -14.36 1.25
CA TRP A 149 6.49 -14.89 0.27
C TRP A 149 6.38 -14.17 -1.07
N ASP A 150 5.20 -14.15 -1.67
CA ASP A 150 4.98 -13.56 -3.00
C ASP A 150 5.21 -12.05 -3.01
N GLN A 151 4.85 -11.39 -1.93
CA GLN A 151 5.08 -9.96 -1.76
C GLN A 151 6.57 -9.64 -1.66
N SER A 152 7.32 -10.40 -0.83
CA SER A 152 8.76 -10.24 -0.64
C SER A 152 9.50 -10.52 -1.94
N LEU A 153 9.10 -11.57 -2.66
CA LEU A 153 9.68 -11.90 -3.96
C LEU A 153 9.44 -10.79 -4.97
N SER A 154 8.21 -10.28 -5.06
CA SER A 154 7.85 -9.16 -5.94
C SER A 154 8.62 -7.88 -5.61
N LEU A 155 8.88 -7.61 -4.33
CA LEU A 155 9.66 -6.44 -3.90
C LEU A 155 11.13 -6.61 -4.24
N SER A 156 11.74 -7.76 -3.92
CA SER A 156 13.14 -8.06 -4.21
C SER A 156 13.43 -8.03 -5.72
N VAL A 157 12.52 -8.56 -6.54
CA VAL A 157 12.60 -8.48 -8.01
C VAL A 157 12.52 -7.04 -8.49
N ALA A 158 11.60 -6.25 -7.96
CA ALA A 158 11.46 -4.85 -8.35
C ALA A 158 12.73 -4.04 -8.01
N GLN A 159 13.34 -4.29 -6.85
CA GLN A 159 14.59 -3.67 -6.41
C GLN A 159 15.77 -4.09 -7.30
N ALA A 160 15.90 -5.39 -7.59
CA ALA A 160 17.01 -5.91 -8.40
C ALA A 160 16.93 -5.49 -9.87
N SER A 161 15.72 -5.33 -10.41
CA SER A 161 15.50 -4.94 -11.81
C SER A 161 15.35 -3.44 -12.02
N ASP A 162 15.16 -2.66 -10.95
CA ASP A 162 14.73 -1.25 -10.97
C ASP A 162 13.39 -1.04 -11.71
N GLN A 163 12.52 -2.07 -11.72
CA GLN A 163 11.23 -2.07 -12.40
C GLN A 163 10.09 -2.30 -11.41
N TYR A 164 9.49 -1.22 -10.94
CA TYR A 164 8.37 -1.29 -9.98
C TYR A 164 7.00 -1.52 -10.65
N HIS A 165 6.83 -1.07 -11.90
CA HIS A 165 5.59 -1.21 -12.65
C HIS A 165 5.84 -1.49 -14.12
N ILE A 166 5.28 -2.57 -14.65
CA ILE A 166 5.33 -2.91 -16.07
C ILE A 166 3.97 -2.55 -16.67
N ARG A 167 3.93 -1.52 -17.50
CA ARG A 167 2.71 -1.05 -18.19
C ARG A 167 2.44 -1.74 -19.51
N ASP A 168 3.48 -2.30 -20.12
CA ASP A 168 3.40 -2.90 -21.47
C ASP A 168 4.09 -4.26 -21.46
N GLN A 169 3.31 -5.32 -21.63
CA GLN A 169 3.84 -6.70 -21.66
C GLN A 169 4.82 -6.94 -22.82
N GLY A 170 4.70 -6.18 -23.92
CA GLY A 170 5.58 -6.30 -25.10
C GLY A 170 6.98 -5.69 -24.93
N ARG A 171 7.22 -4.89 -23.89
CA ARG A 171 8.50 -4.21 -23.62
C ARG A 171 9.24 -4.71 -22.37
N ALA A 172 8.67 -5.63 -21.61
CA ALA A 172 9.36 -6.22 -20.47
C ALA A 172 10.53 -7.07 -20.97
N GLN A 173 11.75 -6.58 -20.84
CA GLN A 173 12.94 -7.43 -21.01
C GLN A 173 12.94 -8.46 -19.89
N ILE A 174 12.71 -9.73 -20.24
CA ILE A 174 12.88 -10.83 -19.30
C ILE A 174 14.35 -10.83 -18.86
N ARG A 175 14.58 -10.59 -17.58
CA ARG A 175 15.92 -10.66 -17.02
C ARG A 175 16.03 -11.91 -16.15
N HIS A 176 17.16 -12.56 -16.24
CA HIS A 176 17.57 -13.57 -15.27
C HIS A 176 18.12 -12.86 -14.04
N LEU A 177 17.56 -13.15 -12.88
CA LEU A 177 17.91 -12.49 -11.63
C LEU A 177 18.35 -13.54 -10.60
N SER A 178 19.46 -13.27 -9.94
CA SER A 178 19.86 -13.99 -8.73
C SER A 178 19.73 -13.04 -7.55
N LEU A 179 18.91 -13.40 -6.57
CA LEU A 179 18.63 -12.60 -5.38
C LEU A 179 19.54 -13.08 -4.22
N ASP A 180 19.97 -12.15 -3.38
CA ASP A 180 20.73 -12.47 -2.18
C ASP A 180 19.82 -13.15 -1.14
N PRO A 181 20.10 -14.41 -0.72
CA PRO A 181 19.24 -15.14 0.20
C PRO A 181 19.14 -14.50 1.58
N GLY A 182 20.24 -13.90 2.09
CA GLY A 182 20.24 -13.24 3.39
C GLY A 182 19.33 -12.01 3.40
N ARG A 183 19.47 -11.14 2.40
CA ARG A 183 18.58 -9.98 2.22
C ARG A 183 17.14 -10.40 2.01
N PHE A 184 16.89 -11.49 1.32
CA PHE A 184 15.56 -11.99 1.11
C PHE A 184 14.89 -12.46 2.42
N VAL A 185 15.64 -13.17 3.28
CA VAL A 185 15.18 -13.55 4.62
C VAL A 185 14.84 -12.31 5.45
N ASP A 186 15.70 -11.29 5.43
CA ASP A 186 15.43 -10.05 6.15
C ASP A 186 14.20 -9.31 5.61
N GLN A 187 13.97 -9.36 4.29
CA GLN A 187 12.76 -8.82 3.67
C GLN A 187 11.49 -9.57 4.14
N ILE A 188 11.55 -10.90 4.25
CA ILE A 188 10.46 -11.72 4.82
C ILE A 188 10.17 -11.30 6.27
N ARG A 189 11.20 -11.20 7.12
CA ARG A 189 11.06 -10.77 8.52
C ARG A 189 10.40 -9.40 8.64
N TRP A 190 10.84 -8.46 7.80
CA TRP A 190 10.25 -7.12 7.77
C TRP A 190 8.77 -7.17 7.36
N ASN A 191 8.44 -7.91 6.31
CA ASN A 191 7.05 -8.03 5.85
C ASN A 191 6.15 -8.71 6.89
N LEU A 192 6.62 -9.73 7.61
CA LEU A 192 5.89 -10.37 8.70
C LEU A 192 5.64 -9.40 9.86
N ALA A 193 6.68 -8.68 10.29
CA ALA A 193 6.54 -7.69 11.37
C ALA A 193 5.57 -6.56 10.98
N MET A 194 5.61 -6.14 9.72
CA MET A 194 4.71 -5.10 9.21
C MET A 194 3.26 -5.63 9.12
N LEU A 195 3.06 -6.90 8.73
CA LEU A 195 1.74 -7.52 8.70
C LEU A 195 1.13 -7.63 10.11
N ASP A 196 1.92 -8.08 11.09
CA ASP A 196 1.48 -8.13 12.49
C ASP A 196 1.13 -6.73 13.00
N TYR A 197 1.95 -5.74 12.65
CA TYR A 197 1.70 -4.34 12.99
C TYR A 197 0.38 -3.84 12.39
N GLU A 198 0.15 -4.04 11.09
CA GLU A 198 -1.09 -3.64 10.41
C GLU A 198 -2.31 -4.32 11.02
N THR A 199 -2.21 -5.61 11.31
CA THR A 199 -3.28 -6.39 11.94
C THR A 199 -3.67 -5.82 13.30
N ARG A 200 -2.69 -5.49 14.16
CA ARG A 200 -2.93 -4.87 15.46
C ARG A 200 -3.43 -3.43 15.33
N LEU A 201 -2.89 -2.68 14.38
CA LEU A 201 -3.28 -1.29 14.12
C LEU A 201 -4.74 -1.17 13.69
N LEU A 202 -5.22 -2.14 12.90
CA LEU A 202 -6.58 -2.18 12.37
C LEU A 202 -7.57 -2.95 13.26
N ALA A 203 -7.09 -3.65 14.30
CA ALA A 203 -7.97 -4.35 15.22
C ALA A 203 -9.04 -3.39 15.77
N ASP A 204 -10.31 -3.84 15.73
CA ASP A 204 -11.49 -3.07 16.16
C ASP A 204 -11.79 -1.78 15.37
N LEU A 205 -11.03 -1.47 14.31
CA LEU A 205 -11.38 -0.42 13.37
C LEU A 205 -12.27 -0.98 12.23
N PRO A 206 -13.34 -0.29 11.86
CA PRO A 206 -14.14 -0.70 10.71
C PRO A 206 -13.30 -0.57 9.43
N HIS A 207 -13.01 -1.69 8.78
CA HIS A 207 -12.28 -1.73 7.53
C HIS A 207 -12.78 -2.86 6.62
N MET A 208 -12.44 -2.78 5.36
CA MET A 208 -12.70 -3.82 4.36
C MET A 208 -11.37 -4.49 4.01
N ASP A 209 -11.29 -5.80 4.17
CA ASP A 209 -10.15 -6.57 3.72
C ASP A 209 -10.23 -6.87 2.22
N VAL A 210 -9.10 -6.70 1.55
CA VAL A 210 -8.85 -7.13 0.18
C VAL A 210 -7.61 -8.02 0.21
N ASP A 211 -7.81 -9.31 0.03
CA ASP A 211 -6.74 -10.28 -0.12
C ASP A 211 -6.31 -10.36 -1.57
N TYR A 212 -5.02 -10.17 -1.85
CA TYR A 212 -4.53 -10.14 -3.21
C TYR A 212 -4.76 -11.46 -3.93
N GLU A 213 -4.52 -12.59 -3.26
CA GLU A 213 -4.63 -13.92 -3.85
C GLU A 213 -6.09 -14.27 -4.20
N ALA A 214 -7.02 -13.93 -3.32
CA ALA A 214 -8.44 -14.22 -3.50
C ALA A 214 -9.19 -13.16 -4.34
N ASN A 215 -8.75 -11.90 -4.31
CA ASN A 215 -9.53 -10.79 -4.86
C ASN A 215 -8.89 -10.08 -6.07
N LEU A 216 -7.56 -10.20 -6.25
CA LEU A 216 -6.84 -9.42 -7.26
C LEU A 216 -5.93 -10.26 -8.15
N LYS A 217 -5.63 -11.51 -7.77
CA LYS A 217 -4.69 -12.37 -8.50
C LYS A 217 -5.23 -12.75 -9.88
N HIS A 218 -6.49 -13.03 -10.00
CA HIS A 218 -7.10 -13.46 -11.27
C HIS A 218 -7.99 -12.35 -11.82
N PRO A 219 -7.97 -12.09 -13.14
CA PRO A 219 -8.84 -11.08 -13.75
C PRO A 219 -10.34 -11.28 -13.47
N ALA A 220 -10.79 -12.53 -13.32
CA ALA A 220 -12.18 -12.84 -12.98
C ALA A 220 -12.62 -12.29 -11.62
N ASP A 221 -11.69 -12.08 -10.68
CA ASP A 221 -11.97 -11.61 -9.32
C ASP A 221 -11.98 -10.07 -9.23
N HIS A 222 -11.53 -9.36 -10.27
CA HIS A 222 -11.44 -7.90 -10.25
C HIS A 222 -12.81 -7.24 -10.17
N GLN A 223 -13.76 -7.65 -11.01
CA GLN A 223 -15.11 -7.06 -11.03
C GLN A 223 -15.84 -7.28 -9.70
N PRO A 224 -15.94 -8.50 -9.15
CA PRO A 224 -16.57 -8.72 -7.83
C PRO A 224 -15.93 -7.90 -6.71
N THR A 225 -14.62 -7.72 -6.75
CA THR A 225 -13.90 -6.91 -5.74
C THR A 225 -14.27 -5.43 -5.85
N VAL A 226 -14.27 -4.89 -7.06
CA VAL A 226 -14.66 -3.49 -7.31
C VAL A 226 -16.14 -3.27 -6.96
N ASP A 227 -17.03 -4.20 -7.32
CA ASP A 227 -18.47 -4.13 -6.99
C ASP A 227 -18.68 -4.05 -5.47
N ARG A 228 -17.97 -4.87 -4.69
CA ARG A 228 -18.01 -4.86 -3.23
C ARG A 228 -17.55 -3.52 -2.65
N ILE A 229 -16.48 -2.93 -3.20
CA ILE A 229 -15.98 -1.62 -2.76
C ILE A 229 -16.96 -0.50 -3.13
N CYS A 230 -17.48 -0.50 -4.36
CA CYS A 230 -18.48 0.48 -4.80
C CYS A 230 -19.74 0.42 -3.92
N ASN A 231 -20.24 -0.79 -3.62
CA ASN A 231 -21.38 -0.97 -2.72
C ASN A 231 -21.05 -0.42 -1.32
N GLY A 232 -19.88 -0.72 -0.79
CA GLY A 232 -19.41 -0.16 0.48
C GLY A 232 -19.31 1.36 0.50
N LEU A 233 -19.07 2.02 -0.65
CA LEU A 233 -19.02 3.45 -0.83
C LEU A 233 -20.42 4.06 -1.16
N GLY A 234 -21.45 3.23 -1.38
CA GLY A 234 -22.78 3.67 -1.81
C GLY A 234 -22.81 4.18 -3.26
N LEU A 235 -21.96 3.61 -4.13
CA LEU A 235 -21.82 4.01 -5.53
C LEU A 235 -22.21 2.88 -6.50
N PRO A 236 -22.70 3.22 -7.69
CA PRO A 236 -22.84 2.24 -8.76
C PRO A 236 -21.47 1.76 -9.23
N SER A 237 -21.38 0.50 -9.58
CA SER A 237 -20.19 -0.08 -10.22
C SER A 237 -20.27 0.06 -11.73
N ALA A 238 -19.12 -0.11 -12.40
CA ALA A 238 -19.00 -0.19 -13.84
C ALA A 238 -17.99 -1.28 -14.22
N PRO A 239 -18.01 -1.79 -15.46
CA PRO A 239 -17.04 -2.81 -15.91
C PRO A 239 -15.60 -2.33 -15.79
N VAL A 240 -14.71 -3.20 -15.27
CA VAL A 240 -13.29 -2.91 -15.10
C VAL A 240 -12.42 -4.01 -15.71
N ALA A 241 -11.23 -3.64 -16.17
CA ALA A 241 -10.22 -4.56 -16.67
C ALA A 241 -8.81 -4.11 -16.25
N ALA A 242 -7.97 -5.06 -15.85
CA ALA A 242 -6.59 -4.74 -15.50
C ALA A 242 -5.74 -4.42 -16.74
N ASP A 243 -4.92 -3.38 -16.63
CA ASP A 243 -3.95 -2.94 -17.64
C ASP A 243 -2.48 -3.12 -17.20
N LEU A 244 -2.27 -3.83 -16.08
CA LEU A 244 -0.94 -4.06 -15.51
C LEU A 244 -0.50 -5.52 -15.66
N ALA A 245 0.76 -5.70 -16.05
CA ALA A 245 1.46 -6.97 -15.96
C ALA A 245 2.12 -7.16 -14.59
N ARG A 246 2.25 -8.41 -14.15
CA ARG A 246 2.93 -8.76 -12.90
C ARG A 246 4.44 -8.70 -13.05
N THR A 247 5.12 -7.90 -12.23
CA THR A 247 6.58 -7.73 -12.32
C THR A 247 7.33 -9.04 -12.03
N ALA A 248 6.90 -9.82 -11.06
CA ALA A 248 7.57 -11.08 -10.70
C ALA A 248 7.44 -12.17 -11.78
N GLU A 249 6.35 -12.16 -12.56
CA GLU A 249 6.15 -13.11 -13.68
C GLU A 249 6.93 -12.70 -14.93
N ALA A 250 7.38 -11.43 -15.01
CA ALA A 250 8.16 -10.91 -16.12
C ALA A 250 9.68 -11.20 -16.01
N HIS A 251 10.14 -11.76 -14.89
CA HIS A 251 11.56 -12.07 -14.66
C HIS A 251 11.73 -13.52 -14.21
N ARG A 252 12.86 -14.13 -14.59
CA ARG A 252 13.22 -15.46 -14.16
C ARG A 252 14.20 -15.39 -12.99
N ILE A 253 13.86 -16.06 -11.89
CA ILE A 253 14.70 -16.12 -10.70
C ILE A 253 15.49 -17.42 -10.76
N ASP A 254 16.81 -17.29 -10.90
CA ASP A 254 17.70 -18.44 -11.16
C ASP A 254 17.99 -19.25 -9.89
N ASN A 255 17.88 -18.63 -8.70
CA ASN A 255 18.25 -19.25 -7.43
C ASN A 255 17.05 -19.41 -6.48
N LEU A 256 15.84 -19.68 -6.99
CA LEU A 256 14.63 -19.78 -6.18
C LEU A 256 14.75 -20.84 -5.07
N SER A 257 15.34 -22.01 -5.36
CA SER A 257 15.55 -23.07 -4.35
C SER A 257 16.45 -22.60 -3.21
N ALA A 258 17.53 -21.86 -3.51
CA ALA A 258 18.40 -21.31 -2.47
C ALA A 258 17.69 -20.28 -1.57
N LEU A 259 16.72 -19.51 -2.12
CA LEU A 259 15.88 -18.62 -1.33
C LEU A 259 14.98 -19.41 -0.38
N GLN A 260 14.34 -20.48 -0.87
CA GLN A 260 13.48 -21.36 -0.07
C GLN A 260 14.26 -22.02 1.06
N GLU A 261 15.44 -22.58 0.74
CA GLU A 261 16.35 -23.19 1.73
C GLU A 261 16.76 -22.18 2.82
N ALA A 262 17.14 -20.96 2.44
CA ALA A 262 17.52 -19.93 3.38
C ALA A 262 16.36 -19.51 4.30
N VAL A 263 15.15 -19.41 3.77
CA VAL A 263 13.94 -19.09 4.55
C VAL A 263 13.61 -20.23 5.52
N CYS A 264 13.70 -21.49 5.09
CA CYS A 264 13.53 -22.66 5.97
C CYS A 264 14.59 -22.69 7.06
N ALA A 265 15.88 -22.49 6.71
CA ALA A 265 16.98 -22.45 7.67
C ALA A 265 16.83 -21.32 8.70
N ALA A 266 16.20 -20.22 8.34
CA ALA A 266 15.88 -19.12 9.24
C ALA A 266 14.65 -19.38 10.13
N GLY A 267 14.03 -20.57 10.07
CA GLY A 267 12.81 -20.92 10.83
C GLY A 267 11.53 -20.29 10.30
N LEU A 268 11.54 -19.79 9.06
CA LEU A 268 10.42 -19.06 8.43
C LEU A 268 9.71 -19.91 7.35
N GLY A 269 9.90 -21.23 7.34
CA GLY A 269 9.33 -22.12 6.31
C GLY A 269 7.81 -22.04 6.18
N HIS A 270 7.09 -21.68 7.24
CA HIS A 270 5.64 -21.52 7.23
C HIS A 270 5.15 -20.51 6.17
N VAL A 271 5.96 -19.50 5.82
CA VAL A 271 5.55 -18.49 4.81
C VAL A 271 5.46 -19.06 3.38
N LEU A 272 6.03 -20.26 3.13
CA LEU A 272 5.97 -20.92 1.84
C LEU A 272 4.58 -21.51 1.57
N ASP A 273 3.93 -22.02 2.62
CA ASP A 273 2.68 -22.79 2.54
C ASP A 273 1.45 -22.01 3.04
N ASP A 274 1.66 -20.95 3.82
CA ASP A 274 0.58 -20.18 4.42
C ASP A 274 -0.08 -19.28 3.36
N PRO A 275 -1.38 -19.46 3.06
CA PRO A 275 -2.09 -18.59 2.14
C PRO A 275 -2.30 -17.17 2.67
N THR A 276 -2.07 -16.93 3.97
CA THR A 276 -2.35 -15.66 4.66
C THR A 276 -1.12 -14.99 5.28
N ALA A 277 0.01 -15.73 5.40
CA ALA A 277 1.25 -15.22 5.99
C ALA A 277 2.04 -14.28 5.08
#